data_97ca5d303023a761e8fcc67eff6d656a
#
_entry.id   97ca5d303023a761e8fcc67eff6d656a
#
_cell.length_a   1.000
_cell.length_b   1.000
_cell.length_c   1.000
_cell.angle_alpha   90.00
_cell.angle_beta   90.00
_cell.angle_gamma   90.00
#
_symmetry.space_group_name_H-M   'P 1'
#
loop_
_entity.id
_entity.type
_entity.pdbx_description
1 polymer ?
#
loop_
_entity_poly.entity_id
_entity_poly.type
_entity_poly.pdbx_seq_one_letter_code
_entity_poly.pdbx_strand_id
1 'polypeptide(L)'
;MENLFALSFSKNRINEMSSLGLAHIGDAVYELLCRSYLCCTGDHTVKNLHKDTISLVNAQAQAVFAQKLLPHLNEEEQAWFRRGKNAHSHAPKSASPKEYSLATGLEALFGALYLAGRTDRLQELFTLLMEEA
;
A
#
# COMPACT_ATOMS: atom_id res chain seq x y z
N MET A 1 -9.33 -24.62 0.74
CA MET A 1 -8.54 -23.37 0.74
C MET A 1 -9.13 -22.43 1.77
N GLU A 2 -8.29 -21.73 2.52
CA GLU A 2 -8.78 -20.72 3.44
C GLU A 2 -9.38 -19.53 2.70
N ASN A 3 -10.20 -18.74 3.39
CA ASN A 3 -10.81 -17.55 2.81
C ASN A 3 -9.76 -16.44 2.70
N LEU A 4 -9.36 -16.12 1.47
CA LEU A 4 -8.31 -15.14 1.22
C LEU A 4 -8.73 -13.69 1.51
N PHE A 5 -10.04 -13.43 1.70
CA PHE A 5 -10.53 -12.12 2.14
C PHE A 5 -10.64 -11.99 3.65
N ALA A 6 -10.34 -13.07 4.39
CA ALA A 6 -10.45 -13.09 5.85
C ALA A 6 -9.20 -13.72 6.48
N LEU A 7 -8.03 -13.33 5.99
CA LEU A 7 -6.76 -13.82 6.51
C LEU A 7 -6.45 -13.16 7.86
N SER A 8 -5.73 -13.89 8.70
CA SER A 8 -5.30 -13.39 10.00
C SER A 8 -3.95 -14.04 10.37
N PHE A 9 -2.92 -13.71 9.58
CA PHE A 9 -1.58 -14.27 9.79
C PHE A 9 -0.97 -13.72 11.07
N SER A 10 -0.25 -14.58 11.79
CA SER A 10 0.56 -14.17 12.92
C SER A 10 1.72 -13.31 12.46
N LYS A 11 2.26 -12.52 13.39
CA LYS A 11 3.45 -11.71 13.14
C LYS A 11 4.61 -12.58 12.63
N ASN A 12 4.81 -13.76 13.22
CA ASN A 12 5.88 -14.67 12.80
C ASN A 12 5.70 -15.12 11.36
N ARG A 13 4.48 -15.46 10.98
CA ARG A 13 4.19 -15.90 9.61
C ARG A 13 4.45 -14.78 8.60
N ILE A 14 4.09 -13.55 8.93
CA ILE A 14 4.36 -12.40 8.08
C ILE A 14 5.87 -12.16 7.97
N ASN A 15 6.59 -12.28 9.09
CA ASN A 15 8.03 -12.07 9.11
C ASN A 15 8.81 -13.12 8.29
N GLU A 16 8.22 -14.29 8.06
CA GLU A 16 8.81 -15.32 7.21
C GLU A 16 8.63 -15.05 5.71
N MET A 17 7.72 -14.15 5.35
CA MET A 17 7.49 -13.80 3.96
C MET A 17 8.57 -12.85 3.45
N SER A 18 8.89 -12.93 2.16
CA SER A 18 9.85 -12.00 1.57
C SER A 18 9.29 -10.58 1.55
N SER A 19 10.17 -9.60 1.65
CA SER A 19 9.78 -8.18 1.61
C SER A 19 9.10 -7.83 0.29
N LEU A 20 9.61 -8.36 -0.83
CA LEU A 20 9.00 -8.14 -2.14
C LEU A 20 7.67 -8.89 -2.28
N GLY A 21 7.50 -10.03 -1.61
CA GLY A 21 6.22 -10.74 -1.56
C GLY A 21 5.15 -9.92 -0.84
N LEU A 22 5.51 -9.30 0.28
CA LEU A 22 4.59 -8.39 0.98
C LEU A 22 4.21 -7.20 0.09
N ALA A 23 5.18 -6.60 -0.59
CA ALA A 23 4.92 -5.48 -1.48
C ALA A 23 4.05 -5.90 -2.68
N HIS A 24 4.24 -7.11 -3.19
CA HIS A 24 3.45 -7.64 -4.30
C HIS A 24 1.97 -7.73 -3.93
N ILE A 25 1.66 -8.24 -2.74
CA ILE A 25 0.29 -8.28 -2.23
C ILE A 25 -0.22 -6.86 -1.96
N GLY A 26 0.61 -6.03 -1.34
CA GLY A 26 0.25 -4.67 -0.97
C GLY A 26 -0.05 -3.77 -2.16
N ASP A 27 0.62 -3.99 -3.29
CA ASP A 27 0.31 -3.30 -4.54
C ASP A 27 -1.15 -3.52 -4.94
N ALA A 28 -1.61 -4.75 -4.90
CA ALA A 28 -2.99 -5.09 -5.22
C ALA A 28 -3.97 -4.54 -4.18
N VAL A 29 -3.63 -4.62 -2.89
CA VAL A 29 -4.47 -4.09 -1.81
C VAL A 29 -4.63 -2.58 -1.94
N TYR A 30 -3.53 -1.87 -2.17
CA TYR A 30 -3.54 -0.42 -2.32
C TYR A 30 -4.39 -0.03 -3.54
N GLU A 31 -4.20 -0.70 -4.65
CA GLU A 31 -4.97 -0.40 -5.86
C GLU A 31 -6.46 -0.70 -5.69
N LEU A 32 -6.80 -1.79 -4.99
CA LEU A 32 -8.20 -2.10 -4.68
C LEU A 32 -8.84 -0.98 -3.86
N LEU A 33 -8.13 -0.47 -2.86
CA LEU A 33 -8.62 0.65 -2.05
C LEU A 33 -8.81 1.91 -2.90
N CYS A 34 -7.86 2.21 -3.78
CA CYS A 34 -7.96 3.37 -4.67
C CYS A 34 -9.16 3.26 -5.61
N ARG A 35 -9.33 2.11 -6.24
CA ARG A 35 -10.45 1.87 -7.17
C ARG A 35 -11.79 1.91 -6.44
N SER A 36 -11.86 1.30 -5.26
CA SER A 36 -13.08 1.33 -4.43
C SER A 36 -13.44 2.76 -4.04
N TYR A 37 -12.45 3.53 -3.60
CA TYR A 37 -12.65 4.93 -3.21
C TYR A 37 -13.20 5.74 -4.37
N LEU A 38 -12.59 5.63 -5.54
CA LEU A 38 -13.00 6.38 -6.73
C LEU A 38 -14.42 6.00 -7.18
N CYS A 39 -14.76 4.70 -7.14
CA CYS A 39 -16.10 4.25 -7.51
C CYS A 39 -17.18 4.72 -6.53
N CYS A 40 -16.82 4.89 -5.26
CA CYS A 40 -17.78 5.21 -4.20
C CYS A 40 -17.93 6.71 -3.93
N THR A 41 -17.04 7.57 -4.46
CA THR A 41 -16.99 8.98 -4.09
C THR A 41 -17.33 9.96 -5.21
N GLY A 42 -17.94 9.52 -6.30
CA GLY A 42 -18.35 10.45 -7.35
C GLY A 42 -18.83 9.75 -8.61
N ASP A 43 -19.31 10.57 -9.54
CA ASP A 43 -19.74 10.10 -10.85
C ASP A 43 -18.54 10.10 -11.80
N HIS A 44 -18.00 8.91 -12.03
CA HIS A 44 -16.86 8.74 -12.93
C HIS A 44 -17.25 7.90 -14.13
N THR A 45 -16.82 8.31 -15.32
CA THR A 45 -16.84 7.43 -16.49
C THR A 45 -15.72 6.40 -16.35
N VAL A 46 -15.81 5.27 -17.05
CA VAL A 46 -14.76 4.24 -17.04
C VAL A 46 -13.40 4.84 -17.42
N LYS A 47 -13.38 5.74 -18.40
CA LYS A 47 -12.16 6.42 -18.83
C LYS A 47 -11.56 7.26 -17.70
N ASN A 48 -12.39 8.02 -16.99
CA ASN A 48 -11.93 8.85 -15.87
C ASN A 48 -11.49 8.00 -14.67
N LEU A 49 -12.17 6.89 -14.39
CA LEU A 49 -11.76 5.95 -13.34
C LEU A 49 -10.35 5.42 -13.58
N HIS A 50 -10.06 5.02 -14.81
CA HIS A 50 -8.73 4.51 -15.16
C HIS A 50 -7.66 5.58 -14.97
N LYS A 51 -7.91 6.78 -15.50
CA LYS A 51 -6.99 7.92 -15.39
C LYS A 51 -6.75 8.30 -13.93
N ASP A 52 -7.82 8.40 -13.14
CA ASP A 52 -7.72 8.81 -11.74
C ASP A 52 -7.03 7.72 -10.90
N THR A 53 -7.26 6.43 -11.21
CA THR A 53 -6.54 5.35 -10.56
C THR A 53 -5.03 5.48 -10.80
N ILE A 54 -4.60 5.70 -12.05
CA ILE A 54 -3.18 5.85 -12.39
C ILE A 54 -2.57 7.01 -11.60
N SER A 55 -3.30 8.11 -11.39
CA SER A 55 -2.78 9.25 -10.64
C SER A 55 -2.52 8.93 -9.16
N LEU A 56 -3.16 7.91 -8.62
CA LEU A 56 -3.01 7.50 -7.22
C LEU A 56 -2.00 6.36 -7.03
N VAL A 57 -1.81 5.51 -8.04
CA VAL A 57 -0.99 4.30 -7.90
C VAL A 57 0.41 4.41 -8.49
N ASN A 58 0.77 5.54 -9.12
CA ASN A 58 2.12 5.70 -9.63
C ASN A 58 3.13 5.88 -8.47
N ALA A 59 4.40 5.60 -8.73
CA ALA A 59 5.43 5.59 -7.69
C ALA A 59 5.62 6.97 -7.03
N GLN A 60 5.46 8.04 -7.79
CA GLN A 60 5.60 9.40 -7.26
C GLN A 60 4.50 9.72 -6.26
N ALA A 61 3.25 9.40 -6.59
CA ALA A 61 2.11 9.59 -5.70
C ALA A 61 2.26 8.73 -4.44
N GLN A 62 2.64 7.48 -4.60
CA GLN A 62 2.85 6.57 -3.46
C GLN A 62 3.98 7.04 -2.55
N ALA A 63 5.04 7.62 -3.12
CA ALA A 63 6.13 8.17 -2.31
C ALA A 63 5.65 9.34 -1.44
N VAL A 64 4.84 10.23 -1.99
CA VAL A 64 4.25 11.34 -1.23
C VAL A 64 3.35 10.78 -0.12
N PHE A 65 2.51 9.82 -0.43
CA PHE A 65 1.62 9.19 0.54
C PHE A 65 2.40 8.48 1.65
N ALA A 66 3.48 7.79 1.29
CA ALA A 66 4.35 7.12 2.28
C ALA A 66 4.89 8.12 3.29
N GLN A 67 5.35 9.28 2.84
CA GLN A 67 5.85 10.33 3.73
C GLN A 67 4.75 10.88 4.64
N LYS A 68 3.52 10.99 4.14
CA LYS A 68 2.38 11.42 4.94
C LYS A 68 2.04 10.42 6.04
N LEU A 69 2.14 9.13 5.75
CA LEU A 69 1.79 8.07 6.70
C LEU A 69 2.83 7.86 7.79
N LEU A 70 4.10 8.05 7.48
CA LEU A 70 5.20 7.69 8.41
C LEU A 70 5.00 8.22 9.83
N PRO A 71 4.58 9.47 10.06
CA PRO A 71 4.36 9.97 11.44
C PRO A 71 3.23 9.25 12.19
N HIS A 72 2.35 8.55 11.50
CA HIS A 72 1.19 7.89 12.09
C HIS A 72 1.40 6.41 12.35
N LEU A 73 2.55 5.85 11.95
CA LEU A 73 2.83 4.43 12.05
C LEU A 73 3.37 4.06 13.43
N ASN A 74 2.91 2.94 13.98
CA ASN A 74 3.49 2.37 15.18
C ASN A 74 4.79 1.61 14.82
N GLU A 75 5.50 1.09 15.83
CA GLU A 75 6.80 0.45 15.63
C GLU A 75 6.73 -0.76 14.71
N GLU A 76 5.71 -1.58 14.84
CA GLU A 76 5.53 -2.77 14.00
C GLU A 76 5.28 -2.37 12.54
N GLU A 77 4.43 -1.37 12.34
CA GLU A 77 4.14 -0.85 11.00
C GLU A 77 5.37 -0.21 10.36
N GLN A 78 6.14 0.52 11.14
CA GLN A 78 7.40 1.11 10.66
C GLN A 78 8.38 0.01 10.24
N ALA A 79 8.44 -1.10 10.97
CA ALA A 79 9.30 -2.22 10.62
C ALA A 79 8.89 -2.85 9.29
N TRP A 80 7.60 -3.05 9.07
CA TRP A 80 7.10 -3.58 7.79
C TRP A 80 7.39 -2.61 6.65
N PHE A 81 7.18 -1.33 6.88
CA PHE A 81 7.50 -0.30 5.88
C PHE A 81 8.99 -0.33 5.51
N ARG A 82 9.88 -0.39 6.50
CA ARG A 82 11.33 -0.43 6.25
C ARG A 82 11.75 -1.66 5.48
N ARG A 83 11.11 -2.80 5.70
CA ARG A 83 11.40 -4.02 4.94
C ARG A 83 11.20 -3.80 3.45
N GLY A 84 10.08 -3.16 3.06
CA GLY A 84 9.81 -2.84 1.66
C GLY A 84 10.75 -1.77 1.14
N LYS A 85 10.95 -0.70 1.93
CA LYS A 85 11.83 0.40 1.55
C LYS A 85 13.25 -0.08 1.28
N ASN A 86 13.74 -1.05 2.05
CA ASN A 86 15.10 -1.56 1.95
C ASN A 86 15.22 -2.78 1.04
N ALA A 87 14.14 -3.21 0.40
CA ALA A 87 14.18 -4.34 -0.53
C ALA A 87 14.96 -3.96 -1.79
N HIS A 88 15.84 -4.85 -2.24
CA HIS A 88 16.63 -4.62 -3.44
C HIS A 88 15.84 -5.02 -4.68
N SER A 89 15.53 -4.04 -5.50
CA SER A 89 14.78 -4.22 -6.73
C SER A 89 15.17 -3.10 -7.70
N HIS A 90 14.91 -3.32 -8.98
CA HIS A 90 15.22 -2.31 -9.99
C HIS A 90 14.07 -1.33 -10.12
N ALA A 91 14.36 -0.03 -9.93
CA ALA A 91 13.38 1.03 -10.12
C ALA A 91 13.01 1.15 -11.61
N PRO A 92 11.72 1.37 -11.92
CA PRO A 92 11.34 1.70 -13.29
C PRO A 92 11.92 3.06 -13.69
N LYS A 93 12.09 3.29 -15.00
CA LYS A 93 12.70 4.52 -15.51
C LYS A 93 11.90 5.78 -15.17
N SER A 94 10.61 5.63 -14.89
CA SER A 94 9.69 6.74 -14.61
C SER A 94 9.76 7.23 -13.17
N ALA A 95 10.52 6.59 -12.30
CA ALA A 95 10.61 6.94 -10.89
C ALA A 95 12.06 7.02 -10.45
N SER A 96 12.38 7.93 -9.51
CA SER A 96 13.68 7.94 -8.88
C SER A 96 13.83 6.72 -7.94
N PRO A 97 15.07 6.29 -7.64
CA PRO A 97 15.28 5.20 -6.68
C PRO A 97 14.64 5.48 -5.32
N LYS A 98 14.67 6.73 -4.86
CA LYS A 98 14.06 7.12 -3.59
C LYS A 98 12.53 6.98 -3.64
N GLU A 99 11.90 7.47 -4.71
CA GLU A 99 10.44 7.36 -4.88
C GLU A 99 10.02 5.90 -4.95
N TYR A 100 10.75 5.10 -5.70
CA TYR A 100 10.47 3.67 -5.82
C TYR A 100 10.59 2.95 -4.47
N SER A 101 11.63 3.26 -3.69
CA SER A 101 11.82 2.68 -2.35
C SER A 101 10.67 3.01 -1.41
N LEU A 102 10.24 4.27 -1.40
CA LEU A 102 9.12 4.70 -0.57
C LEU A 102 7.81 4.04 -1.00
N ALA A 103 7.58 3.92 -2.30
CA ALA A 103 6.40 3.24 -2.83
C ALA A 103 6.39 1.76 -2.43
N THR A 104 7.54 1.08 -2.56
CA THR A 104 7.66 -0.32 -2.15
C THR A 104 7.44 -0.49 -0.65
N GLY A 105 7.91 0.46 0.15
CA GLY A 105 7.66 0.47 1.59
C GLY A 105 6.18 0.57 1.92
N LEU A 106 5.47 1.46 1.25
CA LEU A 106 4.02 1.62 1.41
C LEU A 106 3.29 0.32 1.04
N GLU A 107 3.67 -0.28 -0.07
CA GLU A 107 3.08 -1.54 -0.53
C GLU A 107 3.34 -2.68 0.47
N ALA A 108 4.56 -2.81 0.98
CA ALA A 108 4.88 -3.84 1.96
C ALA A 108 4.07 -3.67 3.25
N LEU A 109 3.90 -2.44 3.70
CA LEU A 109 3.06 -2.13 4.87
C LEU A 109 1.61 -2.57 4.63
N PHE A 110 1.05 -2.21 3.49
CA PHE A 110 -0.34 -2.54 3.16
C PHE A 110 -0.52 -4.05 3.01
N GLY A 111 0.46 -4.73 2.42
CA GLY A 111 0.44 -6.19 2.30
C GLY A 111 0.46 -6.88 3.66
N ALA A 112 1.32 -6.42 4.56
CA ALA A 112 1.43 -6.98 5.91
C ALA A 112 0.12 -6.78 6.70
N LEU A 113 -0.46 -5.58 6.65
CA LEU A 113 -1.72 -5.30 7.34
C LEU A 113 -2.87 -6.16 6.81
N TYR A 114 -2.93 -6.34 5.49
CA TYR A 114 -3.92 -7.22 4.87
C TYR A 114 -3.77 -8.65 5.36
N LEU A 115 -2.56 -9.20 5.32
CA LEU A 115 -2.29 -10.57 5.76
C LEU A 115 -2.58 -10.76 7.25
N ALA A 116 -2.30 -9.75 8.06
CA ALA A 116 -2.59 -9.78 9.49
C ALA A 116 -4.09 -9.66 9.80
N GLY A 117 -4.92 -9.38 8.80
CA GLY A 117 -6.35 -9.20 8.99
C GLY A 117 -6.72 -7.86 9.60
N ARG A 118 -5.82 -6.89 9.57
CA ARG A 118 -6.05 -5.56 10.16
C ARG A 118 -6.71 -4.62 9.16
N THR A 119 -7.89 -5.00 8.70
CA THR A 119 -8.63 -4.23 7.70
C THR A 119 -9.07 -2.86 8.23
N ASP A 120 -9.40 -2.76 9.52
CA ASP A 120 -9.74 -1.48 10.13
C ASP A 120 -8.57 -0.50 10.08
N ARG A 121 -7.36 -1.00 10.33
CA ARG A 121 -6.16 -0.17 10.27
C ARG A 121 -5.85 0.26 8.84
N LEU A 122 -6.03 -0.64 7.87
CA LEU A 122 -5.90 -0.29 6.45
C LEU A 122 -6.85 0.84 6.08
N GLN A 123 -8.12 0.74 6.49
CA GLN A 123 -9.11 1.78 6.23
C GLN A 123 -8.70 3.10 6.88
N GLU A 124 -8.25 3.06 8.12
CA GLU A 124 -7.81 4.24 8.86
C GLU A 124 -6.65 4.95 8.17
N LEU A 125 -5.61 4.20 7.79
CA LEU A 125 -4.45 4.77 7.10
C LEU A 125 -4.83 5.30 5.71
N PHE A 126 -5.65 4.56 4.98
CA PHE A 126 -6.10 5.01 3.66
C PHE A 126 -6.94 6.29 3.75
N THR A 127 -7.78 6.40 4.77
CA THR A 127 -8.56 7.61 5.03
C THR A 127 -7.65 8.82 5.25
N LEU A 128 -6.56 8.64 6.00
CA LEU A 128 -5.58 9.72 6.19
C LEU A 128 -4.98 10.19 4.87
N LEU A 129 -4.75 9.26 3.94
CA LEU A 129 -4.18 9.62 2.63
C LEU A 129 -5.16 10.40 1.75
N MET A 130 -6.43 10.03 1.78
CA MET A 130 -7.41 10.57 0.83
C MET A 130 -8.13 11.82 1.33
N GLU A 131 -8.34 11.94 2.63
CA GLU A 131 -9.13 13.03 3.21
C GLU A 131 -8.27 14.18 3.73
N GLU A 132 -7.02 13.96 3.96
CA GLU A 132 -6.11 15.01 4.42
C GLU A 132 -5.73 15.90 3.25
N ALA A 133 -6.20 17.11 3.28
CA ALA A 133 -5.92 18.10 2.25
C ALA A 133 -4.49 18.64 2.37
#